data_6c37bb1a4036e70b1257c40c38512457
#
_entry.id   6c37bb1a4036e70b1257c40c38512457
#
_cell.length_a   1.000
_cell.length_b   1.000
_cell.length_c   1.000
_cell.angle_alpha   90.00
_cell.angle_beta   90.00
_cell.angle_gamma   90.00
#
_symmetry.space_group_name_H-M   'P 1'
#
loop_
_entity.id
_entity.type
_entity.pdbx_description
1 polymer ?
#
loop_
_entity_poly.entity_id
_entity_poly.type
_entity_poly.pdbx_seq_one_letter_code
_entity_poly.pdbx_strand_id
1 'polypeptide(L)'
;MSSEPSDEHSSKQSDPVASPVARPIDCVLSSVQFLSRLPIPSSLANHNKPDFENGSWSFPLAGMVICLPALAIMIAAYLLGLNAEVIAVLTIITQALTTGALHEDGLADIADGFGGGANRERKLEIMKDSSVGAFGAVALVLSFLMRFVLLSSLLDLSFFTAIAGFIAAQVISRSVQVWFWQSLPAAREDGLSSAFGTPSKQSAQTALLIGGGSLLLPLIADVSIFSLAISITLIILFLVGFRKLCIDQIGGQTGDAIGAIQVLTEIAFLIGLLTFMP
;
A
#
# COMPACT_ATOMS: atom_id res chain seq x y z
N MET A 1 31.60 10.45 -69.50
CA MET A 1 32.23 9.83 -68.29
C MET A 1 32.19 10.91 -67.24
N SER A 2 31.15 10.91 -66.45
CA SER A 2 30.95 11.84 -65.37
C SER A 2 30.64 10.99 -64.09
N SER A 3 31.57 10.99 -63.18
CA SER A 3 31.49 10.33 -61.88
C SER A 3 30.67 11.16 -60.93
N GLU A 4 29.55 10.62 -60.44
CA GLU A 4 28.81 11.16 -59.29
C GLU A 4 29.52 10.84 -57.98
N PRO A 5 29.55 11.77 -57.03
CA PRO A 5 30.01 11.48 -55.66
C PRO A 5 28.88 10.85 -54.84
N SER A 6 29.15 9.76 -54.18
CA SER A 6 28.31 9.07 -53.20
C SER A 6 28.25 9.88 -51.92
N ASP A 7 27.04 10.42 -51.60
CA ASP A 7 26.71 11.00 -50.30
C ASP A 7 26.60 9.91 -49.23
N GLU A 8 27.60 9.78 -48.39
CA GLU A 8 27.53 9.06 -47.10
C GLU A 8 26.65 9.83 -46.12
N HIS A 9 25.39 9.48 -46.03
CA HIS A 9 24.52 9.88 -44.91
C HIS A 9 24.98 9.11 -43.62
N SER A 10 25.90 9.75 -42.87
CA SER A 10 26.19 9.39 -41.49
C SER A 10 24.95 9.61 -40.64
N SER A 11 24.21 8.55 -40.38
CA SER A 11 23.15 8.54 -39.38
C SER A 11 23.80 8.74 -37.99
N LYS A 12 23.76 9.97 -37.47
CA LYS A 12 24.02 10.25 -36.06
C LYS A 12 22.98 9.50 -35.25
N GLN A 13 23.39 8.35 -34.70
CA GLN A 13 22.69 7.65 -33.65
C GLN A 13 22.68 8.60 -32.44
N SER A 14 21.54 9.22 -32.15
CA SER A 14 21.36 10.02 -30.94
C SER A 14 21.41 9.05 -29.75
N ASP A 15 22.44 9.19 -28.94
CA ASP A 15 22.53 8.50 -27.67
C ASP A 15 21.22 8.72 -26.89
N PRO A 16 20.67 7.69 -26.23
CA PRO A 16 19.48 7.87 -25.43
C PRO A 16 19.80 8.87 -24.31
N VAL A 17 19.17 10.05 -24.38
CA VAL A 17 19.27 11.04 -23.30
C VAL A 17 18.81 10.37 -22.02
N ALA A 18 19.73 10.11 -21.11
CA ALA A 18 19.43 9.58 -19.80
C ALA A 18 18.34 10.45 -19.18
N SER A 19 17.17 9.84 -18.91
CA SER A 19 16.08 10.56 -18.27
C SER A 19 16.60 11.13 -16.94
N PRO A 20 16.33 12.41 -16.63
CA PRO A 20 16.81 13.04 -15.40
C PRO A 20 16.32 12.20 -14.21
N VAL A 21 17.23 11.85 -13.31
CA VAL A 21 16.92 11.13 -12.07
C VAL A 21 15.80 11.89 -11.35
N ALA A 22 14.65 11.24 -11.14
CA ALA A 22 13.51 11.87 -10.49
C ALA A 22 13.91 12.34 -9.09
N ARG A 23 13.57 13.58 -8.74
CA ARG A 23 13.84 14.09 -7.40
C ARG A 23 13.05 13.28 -6.37
N PRO A 24 13.59 13.04 -5.16
CA PRO A 24 12.88 12.26 -4.12
C PRO A 24 11.47 12.77 -3.84
N ILE A 25 11.27 14.08 -3.87
CA ILE A 25 9.95 14.68 -3.66
C ILE A 25 8.95 14.32 -4.78
N ASP A 26 9.41 14.22 -6.03
CA ASP A 26 8.55 13.84 -7.16
C ASP A 26 8.08 12.39 -7.03
N CYS A 27 8.93 11.49 -6.50
CA CYS A 27 8.54 10.11 -6.20
C CYS A 27 7.44 10.06 -5.13
N VAL A 28 7.59 10.83 -4.03
CA VAL A 28 6.59 10.88 -2.96
C VAL A 28 5.27 11.44 -3.48
N LEU A 29 5.29 12.55 -4.22
CA LEU A 29 4.09 13.18 -4.77
C LEU A 29 3.36 12.25 -5.75
N SER A 30 4.10 11.58 -6.65
CA SER A 30 3.53 10.58 -7.56
C SER A 30 2.90 9.41 -6.82
N SER A 31 3.53 8.96 -5.72
CA SER A 31 2.99 7.90 -4.87
C SER A 31 1.74 8.34 -4.11
N VAL A 32 1.69 9.57 -3.62
CA VAL A 32 0.46 10.14 -3.00
C VAL A 32 -0.67 10.23 -4.02
N GLN A 33 -0.41 10.70 -5.24
CA GLN A 33 -1.41 10.75 -6.31
C GLN A 33 -1.93 9.38 -6.69
N PHE A 34 -1.06 8.38 -6.73
CA PHE A 34 -1.42 7.02 -7.09
C PHE A 34 -2.24 6.30 -5.99
N LEU A 35 -1.87 6.52 -4.72
CA LEU A 35 -2.44 5.79 -3.58
C LEU A 35 -3.60 6.53 -2.89
N SER A 36 -3.95 7.73 -3.34
CA SER A 36 -4.98 8.54 -2.69
C SER A 36 -5.74 9.46 -3.64
N ARG A 37 -6.80 10.06 -3.12
CA ARG A 37 -7.56 11.13 -3.77
C ARG A 37 -7.18 12.54 -3.29
N LEU A 38 -6.06 12.66 -2.57
CA LEU A 38 -5.60 13.96 -2.09
C LEU A 38 -5.25 14.87 -3.28
N PRO A 39 -5.77 16.11 -3.30
CA PRO A 39 -5.47 17.05 -4.36
C PRO A 39 -4.01 17.51 -4.25
N ILE A 40 -3.22 17.27 -5.30
CA ILE A 40 -1.86 17.82 -5.40
C ILE A 40 -1.93 19.06 -6.28
N PRO A 41 -1.44 20.23 -5.80
CA PRO A 41 -1.39 21.44 -6.60
C PRO A 41 -0.68 21.21 -7.94
N SER A 42 -1.21 21.74 -9.02
CA SER A 42 -0.65 21.57 -10.38
C SER A 42 0.81 22.04 -10.49
N SER A 43 1.21 23.01 -9.67
CA SER A 43 2.60 23.48 -9.57
C SER A 43 3.58 22.45 -8.99
N LEU A 44 3.08 21.45 -8.25
CA LEU A 44 3.85 20.37 -7.65
C LEU A 44 3.61 19.03 -8.35
N ALA A 45 2.58 18.94 -9.18
CA ALA A 45 2.24 17.73 -9.90
C ALA A 45 3.31 17.40 -10.94
N ASN A 46 3.84 16.18 -10.87
CA ASN A 46 4.70 15.66 -11.93
C ASN A 46 3.80 15.12 -13.05
N HIS A 47 3.85 15.76 -14.23
CA HIS A 47 3.06 15.35 -15.40
C HIS A 47 3.67 14.16 -16.16
N ASN A 48 4.85 13.69 -15.76
CA ASN A 48 5.47 12.52 -16.35
C ASN A 48 4.84 11.24 -15.76
N LYS A 49 4.86 10.17 -16.55
CA LYS A 49 4.46 8.84 -16.06
C LYS A 49 5.30 8.48 -14.84
N PRO A 50 4.67 8.05 -13.71
CA PRO A 50 5.41 7.63 -12.54
C PRO A 50 6.35 6.46 -12.85
N ASP A 51 7.60 6.57 -12.43
CA ASP A 51 8.56 5.47 -12.43
C ASP A 51 8.47 4.73 -11.09
N PHE A 52 7.60 3.72 -11.00
CA PHE A 52 7.50 2.93 -9.78
C PHE A 52 8.52 1.78 -9.71
N GLU A 53 9.25 1.52 -10.77
CA GLU A 53 10.39 0.60 -10.71
C GLU A 53 11.44 1.13 -9.72
N ASN A 54 11.81 2.40 -9.84
CA ASN A 54 12.82 3.03 -9.00
C ASN A 54 12.25 3.96 -7.92
N GLY A 55 11.00 4.39 -8.04
CA GLY A 55 10.36 5.36 -7.15
C GLY A 55 9.42 4.79 -6.10
N SER A 56 9.06 3.50 -6.17
CA SER A 56 8.11 2.87 -5.22
C SER A 56 8.61 2.81 -3.77
N TRP A 57 9.93 3.01 -3.53
CA TRP A 57 10.47 3.18 -2.17
C TRP A 57 9.78 4.30 -1.39
N SER A 58 9.12 5.22 -2.07
CA SER A 58 8.40 6.35 -1.48
C SER A 58 6.97 6.00 -0.99
N PHE A 59 6.43 4.81 -1.29
CA PHE A 59 5.10 4.38 -0.83
C PHE A 59 4.89 4.49 0.69
N PRO A 60 5.82 4.04 1.55
CA PRO A 60 5.71 4.26 2.99
C PRO A 60 5.66 5.74 3.39
N LEU A 61 6.44 6.61 2.73
CA LEU A 61 6.37 8.06 2.99
C LEU A 61 5.05 8.66 2.48
N ALA A 62 4.57 8.20 1.33
CA ALA A 62 3.23 8.56 0.87
C ALA A 62 2.16 8.13 1.87
N GLY A 63 2.29 6.94 2.49
CA GLY A 63 1.41 6.48 3.56
C GLY A 63 1.36 7.43 4.75
N MET A 64 2.50 7.98 5.16
CA MET A 64 2.57 8.99 6.21
C MET A 64 1.82 10.28 5.82
N VAL A 65 1.92 10.73 4.57
CA VAL A 65 1.18 11.92 4.09
C VAL A 65 -0.32 11.63 3.98
N ILE A 66 -0.68 10.47 3.44
CA ILE A 66 -2.07 10.07 3.20
C ILE A 66 -2.86 9.89 4.51
N CYS A 67 -2.20 9.52 5.60
CA CYS A 67 -2.88 9.37 6.89
C CYS A 67 -3.12 10.70 7.65
N LEU A 68 -2.54 11.81 7.21
CA LEU A 68 -2.67 13.11 7.92
C LEU A 68 -4.11 13.59 8.08
N PRO A 69 -5.01 13.51 7.09
CA PRO A 69 -6.42 13.89 7.30
C PRO A 69 -7.12 13.03 8.35
N ALA A 70 -6.91 11.72 8.33
CA ALA A 70 -7.47 10.82 9.32
C ALA A 70 -6.90 11.08 10.73
N LEU A 71 -5.59 11.35 10.82
CA LEU A 71 -4.93 11.74 12.06
C LEU A 71 -5.48 13.07 12.61
N ALA A 72 -5.71 14.06 11.75
CA ALA A 72 -6.30 15.33 12.14
C ALA A 72 -7.72 15.16 12.73
N ILE A 73 -8.54 14.29 12.12
CA ILE A 73 -9.86 13.94 12.63
C ILE A 73 -9.77 13.19 13.96
N MET A 74 -8.85 12.23 14.07
CA MET A 74 -8.60 11.50 15.34
C MET A 74 -8.28 12.48 16.48
N ILE A 75 -7.36 13.43 16.24
CA ILE A 75 -6.96 14.44 17.23
C ILE A 75 -8.13 15.36 17.55
N ALA A 76 -8.85 15.88 16.56
CA ALA A 76 -9.98 16.78 16.77
C ALA A 76 -11.10 16.11 17.56
N ALA A 77 -11.45 14.85 17.22
CA ALA A 77 -12.47 14.08 17.92
C ALA A 77 -12.07 13.79 19.38
N TYR A 78 -10.80 13.50 19.63
CA TYR A 78 -10.27 13.33 20.98
C TYR A 78 -10.37 14.62 21.80
N LEU A 79 -9.97 15.76 21.24
CA LEU A 79 -10.06 17.06 21.90
C LEU A 79 -11.50 17.50 22.18
N LEU A 80 -12.47 17.03 21.40
CA LEU A 80 -13.90 17.21 21.63
C LEU A 80 -14.46 16.27 22.72
N GLY A 81 -13.65 15.36 23.27
CA GLY A 81 -14.06 14.42 24.32
C GLY A 81 -14.95 13.29 23.83
N LEU A 82 -14.88 12.93 22.55
CA LEU A 82 -15.60 11.78 22.01
C LEU A 82 -15.00 10.47 22.53
N ASN A 83 -15.83 9.42 22.62
CA ASN A 83 -15.35 8.10 23.05
C ASN A 83 -14.51 7.41 21.98
N ALA A 84 -13.75 6.37 22.38
CA ALA A 84 -12.81 5.67 21.51
C ALA A 84 -13.46 5.08 20.25
N GLU A 85 -14.68 4.55 20.36
CA GLU A 85 -15.40 3.94 19.26
C GLU A 85 -15.76 4.97 18.18
N VAL A 86 -16.24 6.15 18.58
CA VAL A 86 -16.59 7.24 17.65
C VAL A 86 -15.32 7.78 16.99
N ILE A 87 -14.24 7.96 17.75
CA ILE A 87 -12.94 8.40 17.20
C ILE A 87 -12.44 7.39 16.17
N ALA A 88 -12.48 6.09 16.49
CA ALA A 88 -12.04 5.02 15.60
C ALA A 88 -12.83 5.01 14.28
N VAL A 89 -14.18 5.09 14.36
CA VAL A 89 -15.03 5.11 13.17
C VAL A 89 -14.73 6.33 12.29
N LEU A 90 -14.65 7.53 12.88
CA LEU A 90 -14.37 8.76 12.13
C LEU A 90 -12.98 8.71 11.45
N THR A 91 -12.00 8.16 12.13
CA THR A 91 -10.64 7.97 11.59
C THR A 91 -10.65 7.02 10.40
N ILE A 92 -11.32 5.87 10.52
CA ILE A 92 -11.42 4.86 9.46
C ILE A 92 -12.19 5.40 8.24
N ILE A 93 -13.32 6.08 8.46
CA ILE A 93 -14.07 6.73 7.39
C ILE A 93 -13.17 7.72 6.63
N THR A 94 -12.47 8.58 7.37
CA THR A 94 -11.60 9.59 6.75
C THR A 94 -10.46 8.93 5.98
N GLN A 95 -9.86 7.87 6.50
CA GLN A 95 -8.81 7.13 5.81
C GLN A 95 -9.33 6.50 4.51
N ALA A 96 -10.49 5.84 4.54
CA ALA A 96 -11.11 5.23 3.36
C ALA A 96 -11.47 6.29 2.29
N LEU A 97 -12.03 7.43 2.70
CA LEU A 97 -12.31 8.55 1.78
C LEU A 97 -11.02 9.13 1.18
N THR A 98 -9.97 9.26 1.97
CA THR A 98 -8.67 9.79 1.52
C THR A 98 -8.01 8.89 0.49
N THR A 99 -8.05 7.56 0.68
CA THR A 99 -7.52 6.57 -0.29
C THR A 99 -8.49 6.30 -1.43
N GLY A 100 -9.76 6.70 -1.31
CA GLY A 100 -10.83 6.33 -2.23
C GLY A 100 -11.14 4.84 -2.18
N ALA A 101 -10.90 4.19 -1.05
CA ALA A 101 -11.07 2.76 -0.79
C ALA A 101 -10.25 1.85 -1.75
N LEU A 102 -9.15 2.35 -2.32
CA LEU A 102 -8.33 1.64 -3.31
C LEU A 102 -7.87 0.25 -2.84
N HIS A 103 -7.44 0.16 -1.58
CA HIS A 103 -6.89 -1.09 -1.03
C HIS A 103 -8.00 -2.05 -0.58
N GLU A 104 -9.10 -1.50 -0.10
CA GLU A 104 -10.31 -2.21 0.29
C GLU A 104 -10.98 -2.86 -0.93
N ASP A 105 -11.03 -2.14 -2.05
CA ASP A 105 -11.51 -2.64 -3.35
C ASP A 105 -10.68 -3.86 -3.78
N GLY A 106 -9.35 -3.75 -3.77
CA GLY A 106 -8.47 -4.87 -4.07
C GLY A 106 -8.67 -6.07 -3.12
N LEU A 107 -8.96 -5.84 -1.83
CA LEU A 107 -9.28 -6.91 -0.89
C LEU A 107 -10.61 -7.62 -1.26
N ALA A 108 -11.63 -6.85 -1.66
CA ALA A 108 -12.91 -7.38 -2.09
C ALA A 108 -12.75 -8.22 -3.37
N ASP A 109 -12.03 -7.70 -4.37
CA ASP A 109 -11.80 -8.38 -5.65
C ASP A 109 -11.05 -9.70 -5.46
N ILE A 110 -10.00 -9.73 -4.62
CA ILE A 110 -9.29 -10.95 -4.24
C ILE A 110 -10.22 -11.95 -3.56
N ALA A 111 -11.05 -11.50 -2.63
CA ALA A 111 -11.97 -12.38 -1.92
C ALA A 111 -13.02 -12.99 -2.87
N ASP A 112 -13.58 -12.20 -3.76
CA ASP A 112 -14.54 -12.67 -4.75
C ASP A 112 -13.90 -13.57 -5.80
N GLY A 113 -12.73 -13.20 -6.31
CA GLY A 113 -11.99 -14.01 -7.28
C GLY A 113 -11.60 -15.38 -6.71
N PHE A 114 -11.03 -15.41 -5.51
CA PHE A 114 -10.56 -16.65 -4.90
C PHE A 114 -11.70 -17.51 -4.36
N GLY A 115 -12.77 -16.90 -3.85
CA GLY A 115 -13.94 -17.61 -3.34
C GLY A 115 -14.91 -18.07 -4.43
N GLY A 116 -15.06 -17.31 -5.53
CA GLY A 116 -16.05 -17.56 -6.58
C GLY A 116 -15.52 -18.22 -7.85
N GLY A 117 -14.21 -18.12 -8.12
CA GLY A 117 -13.63 -18.64 -9.36
C GLY A 117 -13.21 -20.10 -9.27
N ALA A 118 -13.67 -20.94 -10.20
CA ALA A 118 -13.34 -22.36 -10.26
C ALA A 118 -11.90 -22.63 -10.76
N ASN A 119 -11.36 -21.75 -11.60
CA ASN A 119 -10.01 -21.86 -12.17
C ASN A 119 -9.35 -20.48 -12.25
N ARG A 120 -8.07 -20.44 -12.61
CA ARG A 120 -7.26 -19.22 -12.68
C ARG A 120 -7.90 -18.13 -13.55
N GLU A 121 -8.34 -18.50 -14.75
CA GLU A 121 -8.92 -17.58 -15.74
C GLU A 121 -10.19 -16.94 -15.18
N ARG A 122 -11.08 -17.77 -14.60
CA ARG A 122 -12.34 -17.28 -14.01
C ARG A 122 -12.10 -16.39 -12.78
N LYS A 123 -11.09 -16.69 -11.96
CA LYS A 123 -10.70 -15.82 -10.84
C LYS A 123 -10.27 -14.44 -11.32
N LEU A 124 -9.37 -14.39 -12.30
CA LEU A 124 -8.89 -13.13 -12.88
C LEU A 124 -10.00 -12.36 -13.62
N GLU A 125 -11.00 -13.05 -14.18
CA GLU A 125 -12.19 -12.42 -14.79
C GLU A 125 -13.09 -11.78 -13.72
N ILE A 126 -13.40 -12.50 -12.62
CA ILE A 126 -14.18 -11.97 -11.49
C ILE A 126 -13.51 -10.73 -10.91
N MET A 127 -12.19 -10.73 -10.72
CA MET A 127 -11.42 -9.60 -10.21
C MET A 127 -11.41 -8.37 -11.14
N LYS A 128 -11.84 -8.49 -12.40
CA LYS A 128 -12.02 -7.37 -13.34
C LYS A 128 -13.45 -6.82 -13.34
N ASP A 129 -14.40 -7.54 -12.75
CA ASP A 129 -15.78 -7.08 -12.63
C ASP A 129 -15.86 -6.02 -11.53
N SER A 130 -16.49 -4.89 -11.83
CA SER A 130 -16.67 -3.79 -10.88
C SER A 130 -17.76 -4.04 -9.83
N SER A 131 -18.44 -5.19 -9.89
CA SER A 131 -19.48 -5.56 -8.94
C SER A 131 -18.91 -6.33 -7.75
N VAL A 132 -19.26 -5.93 -6.54
CA VAL A 132 -18.86 -6.63 -5.31
C VAL A 132 -19.75 -7.85 -5.10
N GLY A 133 -19.13 -9.02 -5.01
CA GLY A 133 -19.81 -10.27 -4.70
C GLY A 133 -19.94 -10.52 -3.19
N ALA A 134 -20.47 -11.72 -2.84
CA ALA A 134 -20.70 -12.06 -1.44
C ALA A 134 -19.40 -12.23 -0.62
N PHE A 135 -18.35 -12.80 -1.21
CA PHE A 135 -17.08 -12.96 -0.51
C PHE A 135 -16.39 -11.63 -0.31
N GLY A 136 -16.40 -10.74 -1.31
CA GLY A 136 -15.89 -9.38 -1.22
C GLY A 136 -16.62 -8.57 -0.16
N ALA A 137 -17.95 -8.62 -0.15
CA ALA A 137 -18.76 -7.95 0.88
C ALA A 137 -18.41 -8.42 2.30
N VAL A 138 -18.27 -9.73 2.51
CA VAL A 138 -17.84 -10.30 3.80
C VAL A 138 -16.43 -9.84 4.17
N ALA A 139 -15.49 -9.88 3.24
CA ALA A 139 -14.10 -9.44 3.47
C ALA A 139 -14.05 -7.96 3.86
N LEU A 140 -14.81 -7.09 3.19
CA LEU A 140 -14.92 -5.66 3.54
C LEU A 140 -15.46 -5.46 4.95
N VAL A 141 -16.61 -6.08 5.28
CA VAL A 141 -17.22 -5.96 6.61
C VAL A 141 -16.26 -6.40 7.69
N LEU A 142 -15.63 -7.57 7.53
CA LEU A 142 -14.67 -8.09 8.51
C LEU A 142 -13.44 -7.21 8.64
N SER A 143 -12.90 -6.67 7.54
CA SER A 143 -11.72 -5.80 7.58
C SER A 143 -12.01 -4.48 8.29
N PHE A 144 -13.16 -3.85 8.04
CA PHE A 144 -13.56 -2.64 8.74
C PHE A 144 -13.87 -2.88 10.21
N LEU A 145 -14.55 -3.98 10.55
CA LEU A 145 -14.81 -4.37 11.95
C LEU A 145 -13.49 -4.62 12.71
N MET A 146 -12.53 -5.33 12.09
CA MET A 146 -11.22 -5.56 12.72
C MET A 146 -10.49 -4.26 12.98
N ARG A 147 -10.39 -3.36 11.99
CA ARG A 147 -9.77 -2.05 12.18
C ARG A 147 -10.46 -1.23 13.25
N PHE A 148 -11.79 -1.25 13.30
CA PHE A 148 -12.59 -0.57 14.31
C PHE A 148 -12.25 -1.09 15.71
N VAL A 149 -12.32 -2.39 15.94
CA VAL A 149 -12.00 -3.01 17.24
C VAL A 149 -10.56 -2.71 17.66
N LEU A 150 -9.61 -2.89 16.74
CA LEU A 150 -8.19 -2.69 17.04
C LEU A 150 -7.87 -1.23 17.37
N LEU A 151 -8.41 -0.28 16.60
CA LEU A 151 -8.13 1.14 16.82
C LEU A 151 -8.84 1.67 18.08
N SER A 152 -10.10 1.28 18.33
CA SER A 152 -10.80 1.66 19.57
C SER A 152 -10.08 1.08 20.80
N SER A 153 -9.63 -0.17 20.77
CA SER A 153 -8.86 -0.76 21.86
C SER A 153 -7.54 -0.02 22.14
N LEU A 154 -6.84 0.41 21.08
CA LEU A 154 -5.62 1.22 21.25
C LEU A 154 -5.93 2.60 21.85
N LEU A 155 -7.04 3.23 21.45
CA LEU A 155 -7.49 4.52 21.98
C LEU A 155 -7.87 4.41 23.45
N ASP A 156 -8.52 3.32 23.87
CA ASP A 156 -8.87 3.06 25.28
C ASP A 156 -7.62 2.87 26.17
N LEU A 157 -6.56 2.26 25.61
CA LEU A 157 -5.30 2.09 26.32
C LEU A 157 -4.54 3.42 26.46
N SER A 158 -4.31 4.08 25.34
CA SER A 158 -3.58 5.36 25.30
C SER A 158 -3.77 6.05 23.96
N PHE A 159 -4.13 7.33 24.00
CA PHE A 159 -4.23 8.16 22.80
C PHE A 159 -2.91 8.24 22.02
N PHE A 160 -1.78 8.38 22.74
CA PHE A 160 -0.46 8.43 22.10
C PHE A 160 -0.08 7.12 21.46
N THR A 161 -0.41 5.99 22.08
CA THR A 161 -0.20 4.64 21.53
C THR A 161 -1.05 4.45 20.28
N ALA A 162 -2.29 4.90 20.27
CA ALA A 162 -3.17 4.83 19.11
C ALA A 162 -2.63 5.65 17.93
N ILE A 163 -2.17 6.89 18.15
CA ILE A 163 -1.54 7.73 17.13
C ILE A 163 -0.29 7.03 16.55
N ALA A 164 0.61 6.60 17.43
CA ALA A 164 1.86 5.97 17.03
C ALA A 164 1.62 4.67 16.26
N GLY A 165 0.70 3.83 16.74
CA GLY A 165 0.29 2.59 16.09
C GLY A 165 -0.38 2.83 14.74
N PHE A 166 -1.28 3.81 14.65
CA PHE A 166 -1.96 4.17 13.40
C PHE A 166 -0.96 4.65 12.33
N ILE A 167 -0.06 5.58 12.66
CA ILE A 167 0.95 6.07 11.72
C ILE A 167 1.87 4.93 11.28
N ALA A 168 2.40 4.15 12.24
CA ALA A 168 3.28 3.03 11.94
C ALA A 168 2.59 1.98 11.04
N ALA A 169 1.32 1.67 11.29
CA ALA A 169 0.53 0.76 10.47
C ALA A 169 0.43 1.25 9.01
N GLN A 170 0.19 2.56 8.79
CA GLN A 170 0.12 3.14 7.44
C GLN A 170 1.46 3.11 6.71
N VAL A 171 2.57 3.26 7.42
CA VAL A 171 3.92 3.24 6.84
C VAL A 171 4.36 1.81 6.55
N ILE A 172 4.26 0.90 7.52
CA ILE A 172 4.76 -0.47 7.39
C ILE A 172 3.95 -1.29 6.38
N SER A 173 2.62 -1.10 6.32
CA SER A 173 1.78 -1.81 5.37
C SER A 173 2.13 -1.47 3.92
N ARG A 174 2.47 -0.22 3.63
CA ARG A 174 2.92 0.20 2.29
C ARG A 174 4.34 -0.24 1.98
N SER A 175 5.19 -0.41 2.98
CA SER A 175 6.52 -1.01 2.80
C SER A 175 6.42 -2.47 2.38
N VAL A 176 5.56 -3.23 3.06
CA VAL A 176 5.27 -4.63 2.74
C VAL A 176 4.60 -4.76 1.36
N GLN A 177 3.71 -3.82 1.01
CA GLN A 177 3.08 -3.74 -0.30
C GLN A 177 4.11 -3.66 -1.44
N VAL A 178 5.13 -2.81 -1.31
CA VAL A 178 6.22 -2.69 -2.31
C VAL A 178 7.02 -3.98 -2.42
N TRP A 179 7.39 -4.57 -1.29
CA TRP A 179 8.12 -5.84 -1.26
C TRP A 179 7.30 -6.99 -1.88
N PHE A 180 6.01 -7.06 -1.56
CA PHE A 180 5.10 -8.05 -2.13
C PHE A 180 5.04 -7.90 -3.67
N TRP A 181 4.85 -6.69 -4.17
CA TRP A 181 4.83 -6.39 -5.60
C TRP A 181 6.12 -6.86 -6.29
N GLN A 182 7.29 -6.54 -5.71
CA GLN A 182 8.59 -6.93 -6.23
C GLN A 182 8.80 -8.45 -6.22
N SER A 183 8.24 -9.17 -5.24
CA SER A 183 8.56 -10.57 -4.97
C SER A 183 7.83 -11.58 -5.84
N LEU A 184 6.84 -11.16 -6.63
CA LEU A 184 5.97 -12.02 -7.44
C LEU A 184 5.94 -11.58 -8.91
N PRO A 185 5.85 -12.53 -9.86
CA PRO A 185 5.56 -12.21 -11.24
C PRO A 185 4.16 -11.63 -11.37
N ALA A 186 3.91 -10.84 -12.42
CA ALA A 186 2.58 -10.40 -12.76
C ALA A 186 1.69 -11.59 -13.17
N ALA A 187 0.47 -11.68 -12.62
CA ALA A 187 -0.48 -12.72 -12.94
C ALA A 187 -1.16 -12.52 -14.31
N ARG A 188 -1.12 -11.30 -14.86
CA ARG A 188 -1.70 -10.92 -16.16
C ARG A 188 -0.84 -9.86 -16.85
N GLU A 189 -0.86 -9.85 -18.19
CA GLU A 189 -0.05 -8.92 -19.00
C GLU A 189 -0.61 -7.49 -19.00
N ASP A 190 -1.91 -7.32 -18.81
CA ASP A 190 -2.63 -6.03 -18.80
C ASP A 190 -2.78 -5.41 -17.38
N GLY A 191 -1.91 -5.78 -16.45
CA GLY A 191 -1.98 -5.37 -15.05
C GLY A 191 -1.12 -4.15 -14.71
N LEU A 192 -1.07 -3.83 -13.40
CA LEU A 192 -0.30 -2.72 -12.82
C LEU A 192 1.18 -2.78 -13.20
N SER A 193 1.80 -3.97 -13.16
CA SER A 193 3.20 -4.16 -13.51
C SER A 193 3.50 -3.89 -14.99
N SER A 194 2.54 -4.17 -15.89
CA SER A 194 2.65 -3.79 -17.30
C SER A 194 2.57 -2.26 -17.47
N ALA A 195 1.72 -1.61 -16.68
CA ALA A 195 1.54 -0.17 -16.78
C ALA A 195 2.72 0.62 -16.18
N PHE A 196 3.31 0.18 -15.06
CA PHE A 196 4.25 0.96 -14.26
C PHE A 196 5.59 0.27 -13.95
N GLY A 197 5.83 -0.92 -14.49
CA GLY A 197 7.00 -1.74 -14.17
C GLY A 197 6.84 -2.50 -12.85
N THR A 198 7.86 -3.27 -12.50
CA THR A 198 7.97 -3.97 -11.21
C THR A 198 9.02 -3.28 -10.36
N PRO A 199 8.77 -3.02 -9.07
CA PRO A 199 9.74 -2.40 -8.18
C PRO A 199 11.11 -3.07 -8.25
N SER A 200 12.19 -2.28 -8.30
CA SER A 200 13.55 -2.81 -8.20
C SER A 200 13.81 -3.36 -6.80
N LYS A 201 14.75 -4.30 -6.67
CA LYS A 201 15.14 -4.83 -5.35
C LYS A 201 15.60 -3.72 -4.41
N GLN A 202 16.32 -2.73 -4.92
CA GLN A 202 16.79 -1.60 -4.14
C GLN A 202 15.60 -0.76 -3.62
N SER A 203 14.62 -0.48 -4.48
CA SER A 203 13.41 0.25 -4.10
C SER A 203 12.64 -0.48 -3.00
N ALA A 204 12.43 -1.80 -3.14
CA ALA A 204 11.76 -2.61 -2.13
C ALA A 204 12.53 -2.67 -0.79
N GLN A 205 13.86 -2.80 -0.82
CA GLN A 205 14.69 -2.77 0.38
C GLN A 205 14.62 -1.42 1.09
N THR A 206 14.70 -0.31 0.34
CA THR A 206 14.56 1.04 0.90
C THR A 206 13.18 1.23 1.53
N ALA A 207 12.10 0.78 0.88
CA ALA A 207 10.77 0.80 1.46
C ALA A 207 10.70 0.04 2.79
N LEU A 208 11.29 -1.16 2.88
CA LEU A 208 11.32 -1.95 4.11
C LEU A 208 12.15 -1.28 5.21
N LEU A 209 13.25 -0.60 4.88
CA LEU A 209 14.04 0.17 5.86
C LEU A 209 13.22 1.32 6.44
N ILE A 210 12.47 2.05 5.61
CA ILE A 210 11.57 3.13 6.07
C ILE A 210 10.47 2.54 6.97
N GLY A 211 9.85 1.42 6.55
CA GLY A 211 8.86 0.70 7.35
C GLY A 211 9.41 0.25 8.69
N GLY A 212 10.60 -0.35 8.70
CA GLY A 212 11.29 -0.75 9.92
C GLY A 212 11.56 0.44 10.85
N GLY A 213 11.96 1.59 10.29
CA GLY A 213 12.14 2.83 11.05
C GLY A 213 10.86 3.33 11.73
N SER A 214 9.69 3.11 11.14
CA SER A 214 8.41 3.51 11.73
C SER A 214 8.06 2.75 13.02
N LEU A 215 8.68 1.59 13.29
CA LEU A 215 8.52 0.84 14.54
C LEU A 215 9.04 1.60 15.77
N LEU A 216 9.86 2.63 15.57
CA LEU A 216 10.29 3.50 16.67
C LEU A 216 9.12 4.30 17.26
N LEU A 217 8.08 4.60 16.49
CA LEU A 217 6.93 5.36 16.95
C LEU A 217 6.17 4.64 18.09
N PRO A 218 5.71 3.39 17.95
CA PRO A 218 5.07 2.68 19.05
C PRO A 218 6.04 2.39 20.21
N LEU A 219 7.35 2.21 19.97
CA LEU A 219 8.33 2.09 21.06
C LEU A 219 8.40 3.35 21.92
N ILE A 220 8.41 4.54 21.29
CA ILE A 220 8.39 5.83 22.00
C ILE A 220 7.07 6.02 22.74
N ALA A 221 5.98 5.40 22.26
CA ALA A 221 4.67 5.39 22.90
C ALA A 221 4.48 4.23 23.91
N ASP A 222 5.57 3.74 24.50
CA ASP A 222 5.64 2.70 25.53
C ASP A 222 5.06 1.33 25.14
N VAL A 223 4.95 1.03 23.83
CA VAL A 223 4.58 -0.32 23.36
C VAL A 223 5.73 -1.29 23.62
N SER A 224 5.40 -2.45 24.20
CA SER A 224 6.38 -3.51 24.49
C SER A 224 7.12 -3.98 23.24
N ILE A 225 8.43 -4.23 23.39
CA ILE A 225 9.23 -4.86 22.31
C ILE A 225 8.68 -6.25 21.93
N PHE A 226 8.05 -6.98 22.88
CA PHE A 226 7.42 -8.25 22.61
C PHE A 226 6.17 -8.10 21.73
N SER A 227 5.36 -7.07 21.95
CA SER A 227 4.21 -6.72 21.08
C SER A 227 4.66 -6.43 19.66
N LEU A 228 5.75 -5.67 19.49
CA LEU A 228 6.35 -5.41 18.18
C LEU A 228 6.89 -6.67 17.52
N ALA A 229 7.55 -7.55 18.28
CA ALA A 229 8.03 -8.83 17.76
C ALA A 229 6.86 -9.71 17.26
N ILE A 230 5.73 -9.72 17.96
CA ILE A 230 4.52 -10.41 17.52
C ILE A 230 3.94 -9.74 16.28
N SER A 231 3.86 -8.40 16.24
CA SER A 231 3.40 -7.67 15.05
C SER A 231 4.21 -8.06 13.82
N ILE A 232 5.53 -8.07 13.91
CA ILE A 232 6.42 -8.47 12.81
C ILE A 232 6.20 -9.94 12.43
N THR A 233 6.06 -10.82 13.43
CA THR A 233 5.80 -12.25 13.18
C THR A 233 4.48 -12.45 12.45
N LEU A 234 3.41 -11.78 12.87
CA LEU A 234 2.10 -11.85 12.20
C LEU A 234 2.17 -11.31 10.77
N ILE A 235 2.84 -10.17 10.55
CA ILE A 235 3.07 -9.63 9.21
C ILE A 235 3.76 -10.67 8.32
N ILE A 236 4.83 -11.29 8.79
CA ILE A 236 5.57 -12.30 8.02
C ILE A 236 4.68 -13.51 7.71
N LEU A 237 3.92 -14.01 8.68
CA LEU A 237 3.00 -15.13 8.49
C LEU A 237 1.93 -14.83 7.44
N PHE A 238 1.26 -13.65 7.55
CA PHE A 238 0.27 -13.22 6.56
C PHE A 238 0.89 -13.04 5.19
N LEU A 239 2.05 -12.39 5.11
CA LEU A 239 2.76 -12.14 3.86
C LEU A 239 3.15 -13.45 3.15
N VAL A 240 3.75 -14.40 3.87
CA VAL A 240 4.15 -15.70 3.32
C VAL A 240 2.93 -16.51 2.89
N GLY A 241 1.90 -16.55 3.73
CA GLY A 241 0.65 -17.25 3.44
C GLY A 241 -0.07 -16.67 2.22
N PHE A 242 -0.23 -15.34 2.18
CA PHE A 242 -0.92 -14.66 1.09
C PHE A 242 -0.12 -14.71 -0.22
N ARG A 243 1.20 -14.59 -0.16
CA ARG A 243 2.09 -14.77 -1.30
C ARG A 243 1.94 -16.16 -1.92
N LYS A 244 1.95 -17.21 -1.08
CA LYS A 244 1.70 -18.59 -1.53
C LYS A 244 0.32 -18.71 -2.15
N LEU A 245 -0.71 -18.18 -1.50
CA LEU A 245 -2.08 -18.20 -2.00
C LEU A 245 -2.20 -17.56 -3.39
N CYS A 246 -1.59 -16.40 -3.61
CA CYS A 246 -1.59 -15.74 -4.92
C CYS A 246 -0.90 -16.57 -6.01
N ILE A 247 0.25 -17.21 -5.69
CA ILE A 247 0.91 -18.13 -6.64
C ILE A 247 0.00 -19.30 -6.98
N ASP A 248 -0.57 -19.95 -5.97
CA ASP A 248 -1.38 -21.16 -6.16
C ASP A 248 -2.69 -20.86 -6.89
N GLN A 249 -3.31 -19.69 -6.64
CA GLN A 249 -4.62 -19.34 -7.18
C GLN A 249 -4.58 -18.66 -8.55
N ILE A 250 -3.62 -17.75 -8.76
CA ILE A 250 -3.57 -16.91 -9.97
C ILE A 250 -2.18 -16.87 -10.64
N GLY A 251 -1.19 -17.56 -10.08
CA GLY A 251 0.16 -17.66 -10.66
C GLY A 251 1.05 -16.44 -10.43
N GLY A 252 0.65 -15.47 -9.59
CA GLY A 252 1.42 -14.25 -9.35
C GLY A 252 0.64 -13.16 -8.63
N GLN A 253 0.96 -11.89 -8.88
CA GLN A 253 0.29 -10.73 -8.29
C GLN A 253 -0.55 -9.95 -9.32
N THR A 254 -1.57 -9.25 -8.82
CA THR A 254 -2.36 -8.23 -9.52
C THR A 254 -2.33 -6.94 -8.70
N GLY A 255 -2.84 -5.82 -9.25
CA GLY A 255 -3.05 -4.60 -8.48
C GLY A 255 -3.89 -4.83 -7.24
N ASP A 256 -4.92 -5.67 -7.36
CA ASP A 256 -5.86 -6.03 -6.28
C ASP A 256 -5.14 -6.79 -5.16
N ALA A 257 -4.27 -7.75 -5.52
CA ALA A 257 -3.44 -8.47 -4.55
C ALA A 257 -2.45 -7.53 -3.83
N ILE A 258 -1.90 -6.54 -4.54
CA ILE A 258 -1.04 -5.50 -3.97
C ILE A 258 -1.83 -4.59 -3.02
N GLY A 259 -3.10 -4.29 -3.32
CA GLY A 259 -4.01 -3.58 -2.42
C GLY A 259 -4.39 -4.42 -1.20
N ALA A 260 -4.79 -5.67 -1.40
CA ALA A 260 -5.21 -6.59 -0.35
C ALA A 260 -4.12 -6.81 0.72
N ILE A 261 -2.85 -7.00 0.30
CA ILE A 261 -1.76 -7.22 1.26
C ILE A 261 -1.51 -6.00 2.14
N GLN A 262 -1.77 -4.78 1.67
CA GLN A 262 -1.69 -3.57 2.49
C GLN A 262 -2.70 -3.66 3.65
N VAL A 263 -3.97 -3.98 3.38
CA VAL A 263 -5.03 -4.11 4.39
C VAL A 263 -4.70 -5.22 5.40
N LEU A 264 -4.29 -6.38 4.90
CA LEU A 264 -3.94 -7.54 5.74
C LEU A 264 -2.74 -7.23 6.65
N THR A 265 -1.74 -6.52 6.14
CA THR A 265 -0.56 -6.10 6.90
C THR A 265 -0.91 -5.09 7.98
N GLU A 266 -1.76 -4.10 7.67
CA GLU A 266 -2.25 -3.12 8.64
C GLU A 266 -2.95 -3.81 9.81
N ILE A 267 -3.88 -4.72 9.53
CA ILE A 267 -4.61 -5.47 10.54
C ILE A 267 -3.65 -6.36 11.36
N ALA A 268 -2.76 -7.11 10.71
CA ALA A 268 -1.79 -7.98 11.38
C ALA A 268 -0.87 -7.19 12.33
N PHE A 269 -0.42 -6.03 11.91
CA PHE A 269 0.40 -5.13 12.73
C PHE A 269 -0.35 -4.67 13.99
N LEU A 270 -1.58 -4.17 13.81
CA LEU A 270 -2.39 -3.67 14.94
C LEU A 270 -2.79 -4.78 15.92
N ILE A 271 -3.07 -6.00 15.43
CA ILE A 271 -3.30 -7.17 16.31
C ILE A 271 -2.08 -7.41 17.20
N GLY A 272 -0.89 -7.43 16.62
CA GLY A 272 0.34 -7.66 17.36
C GLY A 272 0.61 -6.57 18.41
N LEU A 273 0.31 -5.30 18.10
CA LEU A 273 0.48 -4.20 19.05
C LEU A 273 -0.36 -4.36 20.32
N LEU A 274 -1.56 -4.91 20.21
CA LEU A 274 -2.46 -5.13 21.36
C LEU A 274 -2.07 -6.32 22.23
N THR A 275 -1.09 -7.14 21.83
CA THR A 275 -0.61 -8.23 22.66
C THR A 275 0.28 -7.70 23.78
N PHE A 276 0.20 -8.32 24.98
CA PHE A 276 0.99 -7.90 26.16
C PHE A 276 0.84 -6.41 26.54
N MET A 277 -0.27 -5.79 26.17
CA MET A 277 -0.66 -4.50 26.74
C MET A 277 -1.29 -4.76 28.12
N PRO A 278 -1.06 -3.87 29.11
CA PRO A 278 -1.60 -4.02 30.45
C PRO A 278 -3.12 -3.91 30.51
#